data_380397230910bcefdad31307f08ca44e
#
_entry.id   380397230910bcefdad31307f08ca44e
#
_cell.length_a   1.000
_cell.length_b   1.000
_cell.length_c   1.000
_cell.angle_alpha   90.00
_cell.angle_beta   90.00
_cell.angle_gamma   90.00
#
_symmetry.space_group_name_H-M   'P 1'
#
loop_
_entity.id
_entity.type
_entity.pdbx_description
1 polymer ?
#
loop_
_entity_poly.entity_id
_entity_poly.type
_entity_poly.pdbx_seq_one_letter_code
_entity_poly.pdbx_strand_id
1 'polypeptide(L)'
;MTNNLMAIFTINTDQLPSNFQEIIEHEQAAVAQWKEAGILAHLFLRPTRNGAVLIFNDVDEPKARELMASLPLYPFMQSVDYLPLMKQF
;
A
#
# COMPACT_ATOMS: atom_id res chain seq x y z
N MET A 1 -15.88 11.94 12.96
CA MET A 1 -15.79 10.67 12.19
C MET A 1 -14.48 10.62 11.44
N THR A 2 -13.81 9.49 11.52
CA THR A 2 -12.54 9.29 10.83
C THR A 2 -12.82 8.75 9.43
N ASN A 3 -12.31 9.43 8.42
CA ASN A 3 -12.36 8.92 7.05
C ASN A 3 -11.16 8.03 6.79
N ASN A 4 -11.40 6.88 6.22
CA ASN A 4 -10.35 5.95 5.83
C ASN A 4 -10.34 5.80 4.32
N LEU A 5 -9.23 5.36 3.79
CA LEU A 5 -9.11 5.05 2.37
C LEU A 5 -8.40 3.72 2.22
N MET A 6 -9.00 2.83 1.44
CA MET A 6 -8.40 1.54 1.13
C MET A 6 -7.67 1.62 -0.21
N ALA A 7 -6.42 1.17 -0.24
CA ALA A 7 -5.68 0.97 -1.49
C ALA A 7 -5.42 -0.52 -1.64
N ILE A 8 -5.79 -1.07 -2.79
CA ILE A 8 -5.58 -2.49 -3.11
C ILE A 8 -4.69 -2.55 -4.33
N PHE A 9 -3.56 -3.26 -4.25
CA PHE A 9 -2.70 -3.40 -5.40
C PHE A 9 -2.36 -4.86 -5.67
N THR A 10 -2.05 -5.15 -6.94
CA THR A 10 -1.51 -6.42 -7.37
C THR A 10 -0.19 -6.18 -8.10
N ILE A 11 0.72 -7.14 -8.01
CA ILE A 11 1.99 -7.09 -8.73
C ILE A 11 2.08 -8.27 -9.68
N ASN A 12 2.82 -8.09 -10.77
CA ASN A 12 3.09 -9.17 -11.72
C ASN A 12 4.32 -9.94 -11.24
N THR A 13 4.10 -11.12 -10.67
CA THR A 13 5.17 -11.95 -10.11
C THR A 13 6.03 -12.63 -11.17
N ASP A 14 5.63 -12.57 -12.44
CA ASP A 14 6.37 -13.22 -13.53
C ASP A 14 7.56 -12.38 -14.03
N GLN A 15 7.61 -11.11 -13.67
CA GLN A 15 8.62 -10.18 -14.18
C GLN A 15 9.34 -9.42 -13.07
N LEU A 16 9.66 -10.11 -11.98
CA LEU A 16 10.34 -9.49 -10.86
C LEU A 16 11.85 -9.41 -11.11
N PRO A 17 12.50 -8.28 -10.72
CA PRO A 17 13.94 -8.16 -10.87
C PRO A 17 14.69 -9.07 -9.91
N SER A 18 15.97 -9.32 -10.20
CA SER A 18 16.81 -10.18 -9.37
C SER A 18 17.01 -9.63 -7.95
N ASN A 19 16.89 -8.31 -7.77
CA ASN A 19 17.03 -7.65 -6.47
C ASN A 19 15.70 -7.43 -5.77
N PHE A 20 14.68 -8.24 -6.09
CA PHE A 20 13.33 -8.06 -5.55
C PHE A 20 13.30 -8.10 -4.02
N GLN A 21 14.10 -8.97 -3.41
CA GLN A 21 14.16 -9.08 -1.95
C GLN A 21 14.58 -7.76 -1.30
N GLU A 22 15.55 -7.08 -1.92
CA GLU A 22 16.02 -5.78 -1.46
C GLU A 22 14.92 -4.71 -1.57
N ILE A 23 14.15 -4.76 -2.66
CA ILE A 23 13.02 -3.86 -2.87
C ILE A 23 11.97 -4.09 -1.79
N ILE A 24 11.68 -5.34 -1.45
CA ILE A 24 10.72 -5.68 -0.39
C ILE A 24 11.18 -5.12 0.97
N GLU A 25 12.47 -5.19 1.28
CA GLU A 25 12.99 -4.64 2.53
C GLU A 25 12.78 -3.13 2.61
N HIS A 26 13.01 -2.41 1.51
CA HIS A 26 12.78 -0.97 1.45
C HIS A 26 11.28 -0.65 1.56
N GLU A 27 10.44 -1.47 0.95
CA GLU A 27 8.99 -1.32 1.04
C GLU A 27 8.51 -1.46 2.48
N GLN A 28 8.98 -2.48 3.19
CA GLN A 28 8.62 -2.71 4.59
C GLN A 28 9.05 -1.56 5.48
N ALA A 29 10.20 -0.96 5.22
CA ALA A 29 10.67 0.20 5.95
C ALA A 29 9.76 1.41 5.73
N ALA A 30 9.33 1.64 4.49
CA ALA A 30 8.46 2.75 4.16
C ALA A 30 7.09 2.62 4.84
N VAL A 31 6.46 1.44 4.77
CA VAL A 31 5.15 1.24 5.39
C VAL A 31 5.24 1.27 6.92
N ALA A 32 6.35 0.85 7.49
CA ALA A 32 6.56 0.94 8.94
C ALA A 32 6.59 2.41 9.40
N GLN A 33 7.20 3.29 8.63
CA GLN A 33 7.20 4.71 8.92
C GLN A 33 5.79 5.29 8.86
N TRP A 34 4.98 4.87 7.90
CA TRP A 34 3.59 5.31 7.81
C TRP A 34 2.78 4.86 9.02
N LYS A 35 3.04 3.65 9.49
CA LYS A 35 2.37 3.14 10.68
C LYS A 35 2.71 3.97 11.90
N GLU A 36 4.00 4.27 12.11
CA GLU A 36 4.45 5.09 13.23
C GLU A 36 3.91 6.52 13.16
N ALA A 37 3.79 7.07 11.96
CA ALA A 37 3.26 8.41 11.76
C ALA A 37 1.74 8.48 11.89
N GLY A 38 1.05 7.34 12.05
CA GLY A 38 -0.41 7.31 12.15
C GLY A 38 -1.12 7.44 10.81
N ILE A 39 -0.39 7.41 9.70
CA ILE A 39 -0.96 7.51 8.36
C ILE A 39 -1.59 6.18 7.94
N LEU A 40 -0.96 5.07 8.29
CA LEU A 40 -1.41 3.74 7.92
C LEU A 40 -2.05 3.05 9.13
N ALA A 41 -3.32 2.68 9.00
CA ALA A 41 -4.05 1.99 10.07
C ALA A 41 -3.82 0.48 10.03
N HIS A 42 -3.91 -0.11 8.84
CA HIS A 42 -3.80 -1.56 8.67
C HIS A 42 -3.12 -1.90 7.36
N LEU A 43 -2.43 -3.02 7.36
CA LEU A 43 -1.82 -3.60 6.16
C LEU A 43 -2.11 -5.09 6.14
N PHE A 44 -2.72 -5.56 5.05
CA PHE A 44 -3.02 -6.97 4.85
C PHE A 44 -2.30 -7.47 3.60
N LEU A 45 -1.58 -8.57 3.72
CA LEU A 45 -0.96 -9.22 2.57
C LEU A 45 -1.91 -10.29 2.03
N ARG A 46 -1.98 -10.40 0.71
CA ARG A 46 -2.79 -11.47 0.10
C ARG A 46 -2.07 -12.81 0.25
N PRO A 47 -2.80 -13.90 0.54
CA PRO A 47 -2.19 -15.22 0.69
C PRO A 47 -1.42 -15.68 -0.55
N THR A 48 -1.82 -15.22 -1.73
CA THR A 48 -1.15 -15.52 -3.00
C THR A 48 0.16 -14.76 -3.18
N ARG A 49 0.46 -13.80 -2.28
CA ARG A 49 1.67 -12.98 -2.27
C ARG A 49 1.85 -12.12 -3.52
N ASN A 50 0.78 -11.85 -4.23
CA ASN A 50 0.81 -11.02 -5.44
C ASN A 50 0.17 -9.66 -5.22
N GLY A 51 0.01 -9.23 -3.97
CA GLY A 51 -0.59 -7.94 -3.68
C GLY A 51 -0.83 -7.73 -2.21
N ALA A 52 -1.38 -6.56 -1.89
CA ALA A 52 -1.68 -6.18 -0.52
C ALA A 52 -2.84 -5.20 -0.48
N VAL A 53 -3.42 -5.05 0.71
CA VAL A 53 -4.46 -4.07 1.01
C VAL A 53 -3.94 -3.16 2.12
N LEU A 54 -3.99 -1.85 1.87
CA LEU A 54 -3.58 -0.83 2.83
C LEU A 54 -4.78 0.01 3.23
N ILE A 55 -4.94 0.22 4.54
CA ILE A 55 -6.00 1.10 5.06
C ILE A 55 -5.32 2.34 5.64
N PHE A 56 -5.57 3.49 5.01
CA PHE A 56 -5.01 4.77 5.44
C PHE A 56 -5.97 5.53 6.35
N ASN A 57 -5.43 6.31 7.28
CA ASN A 57 -6.18 7.20 8.16
C ASN A 57 -6.17 8.62 7.60
N ASP A 58 -7.36 9.23 7.53
CA ASP A 58 -7.51 10.67 7.20
C ASP A 58 -6.77 11.10 5.95
N VAL A 59 -6.76 10.24 4.93
CA VAL A 59 -6.09 10.47 3.66
C VAL A 59 -7.15 10.44 2.56
N ASP A 60 -7.14 11.46 1.69
CA ASP A 60 -8.02 11.46 0.51
C ASP A 60 -7.35 10.71 -0.64
N GLU A 61 -8.10 10.49 -1.73
CA GLU A 61 -7.59 9.72 -2.86
C GLU A 61 -6.36 10.35 -3.51
N PRO A 62 -6.30 11.67 -3.77
CA PRO A 62 -5.09 12.27 -4.34
C PRO A 62 -3.85 12.05 -3.46
N LYS A 63 -4.00 12.16 -2.15
CA LYS A 63 -2.88 11.93 -1.23
C LYS A 63 -2.48 10.46 -1.21
N ALA A 64 -3.46 9.55 -1.24
CA ALA A 64 -3.18 8.11 -1.28
C ALA A 64 -2.41 7.74 -2.55
N ARG A 65 -2.79 8.32 -3.71
CA ARG A 65 -2.09 8.07 -4.96
C ARG A 65 -0.64 8.55 -4.88
N GLU A 66 -0.42 9.69 -4.26
CA GLU A 66 0.93 10.24 -4.07
C GLU A 66 1.76 9.33 -3.16
N LEU A 67 1.18 8.87 -2.05
CA LEU A 67 1.86 7.96 -1.13
C LEU A 67 2.22 6.63 -1.81
N MET A 68 1.25 6.03 -2.52
CA MET A 68 1.50 4.76 -3.22
C MET A 68 2.57 4.91 -4.28
N ALA A 69 2.58 6.03 -5.02
CA ALA A 69 3.58 6.28 -6.05
C ALA A 69 4.99 6.42 -5.49
N SER A 70 5.13 6.73 -4.20
CA SER A 70 6.44 6.83 -3.54
C SER A 70 7.01 5.49 -3.11
N LEU A 71 6.21 4.41 -3.16
CA LEU A 71 6.66 3.10 -2.69
C LEU A 71 7.64 2.45 -3.66
N PRO A 72 8.68 1.76 -3.13
CA PRO A 72 9.63 1.05 -4.00
C PRO A 72 8.98 0.01 -4.91
N LEU A 73 7.86 -0.59 -4.50
CA LEU A 73 7.15 -1.58 -5.32
C LEU A 73 6.26 -0.95 -6.40
N TYR A 74 6.05 0.36 -6.36
CA TYR A 74 5.10 1.01 -7.27
C TYR A 74 5.35 0.68 -8.75
N PRO A 75 6.60 0.69 -9.26
CA PRO A 75 6.84 0.37 -10.67
C PRO A 75 6.43 -1.06 -11.07
N PHE A 76 6.29 -1.95 -10.08
CA PHE A 76 5.94 -3.35 -10.33
C PHE A 76 4.46 -3.63 -10.09
N MET A 77 3.70 -2.63 -9.69
CA MET A 77 2.26 -2.78 -9.45
C MET A 77 1.53 -2.84 -10.78
N GLN A 78 0.79 -3.92 -10.98
CA GLN A 78 0.00 -4.15 -12.18
C GLN A 78 -1.28 -3.33 -12.15
N SER A 79 -1.89 -3.22 -10.97
CA SER A 79 -3.09 -2.42 -10.77
C SER A 79 -3.14 -1.90 -9.34
N VAL A 80 -3.71 -0.71 -9.16
CA VAL A 80 -3.96 -0.13 -7.84
C VAL A 80 -5.36 0.45 -7.86
N ASP A 81 -6.21 -0.01 -6.94
CA ASP A 81 -7.57 0.49 -6.77
C ASP A 81 -7.66 1.26 -5.46
N TYR A 82 -8.44 2.33 -5.47
CA TYR A 82 -8.63 3.20 -4.31
C TYR A 82 -10.11 3.25 -3.96
N LEU A 83 -10.44 2.98 -2.69
CA LEU A 83 -11.82 2.94 -2.22
C LEU A 83 -11.95 3.80 -0.96
N PRO A 84 -12.65 4.94 -1.03
CA PRO A 84 -12.93 5.71 0.18
C PRO A 84 -13.82 4.91 1.12
N LEU A 85 -13.52 5.00 2.42
CA LEU A 85 -14.23 4.26 3.45
C LEU A 85 -14.69 5.23 4.56
N MET A 86 -15.85 4.94 5.13
CA MET A 86 -16.32 5.63 6.33
C MET A 86 -16.31 4.63 7.47
N LYS A 87 -15.51 4.92 8.51
CA LYS A 87 -15.42 4.05 9.66
C LYS A 87 -16.70 4.14 10.48
N GLN A 88 -17.35 2.99 10.69
CA GLN A 88 -18.59 2.91 11.47
C GLN A 88 -18.35 2.46 12.92
N PHE A 89 -17.26 1.73 13.17
CA PHE A 89 -16.94 1.22 14.50
C PHE A 89 -15.52 1.58 14.90
#